data_5bb7020da26c728ba1e57f1530fe28a3
#
_entry.id   5bb7020da26c728ba1e57f1530fe28a3
#
_cell.length_a   1.000
_cell.length_b   1.000
_cell.length_c   1.000
_cell.angle_alpha   90.00
_cell.angle_beta   90.00
_cell.angle_gamma   90.00
#
_symmetry.space_group_name_H-M   'P 1'
#
loop_
_entity.id
_entity.type
_entity.pdbx_description
1 polymer ?
#
loop_
_entity_poly.entity_id
_entity_poly.type
_entity_poly.pdbx_seq_one_letter_code
_entity_poly.pdbx_strand_id
1 'polypeptide(L)'
;SCTAPIIGLLLVEAATSGDWVAPTVGMFGFALALALPFSLFAMFPTWLQKAPKSGSWMNMIKVVLGFVELAFSLKFLSVADLAYGWGILDRETFLALWIMIFAFMGFYLIGWLKFPHDDQEQKAMPVPCIMMGLCSLAFAVYMVPGLWGAPCKAVSAFSPPMNTQDFNLNKAEEVHPAYTSYEEGMAAAKAAGKPVMLDFTGFGCVNCRKMESAVWTDNEVSERLTKDYVLISLFVDDKTPLDKPMEVKNPDGTTRTLRTVGDKWSYLEQTKFGYLAQPFHVTVDNEGKPLSGSFVYKEDIPGYIKFLDKGLEN
;
A
#
# COMPACT_ATOMS: atom_id res chain seq x y z
N SER A 1 14.78 -17.67 3.43
CA SER A 1 14.44 -16.57 2.49
C SER A 1 12.95 -16.46 2.18
N CYS A 2 12.16 -17.55 2.20
CA CYS A 2 10.70 -17.48 1.93
C CYS A 2 9.87 -16.93 3.09
N THR A 3 10.41 -16.90 4.30
CA THR A 3 9.70 -16.47 5.52
C THR A 3 9.95 -15.01 5.88
N ALA A 4 11.10 -14.47 5.45
CA ALA A 4 11.51 -13.11 5.80
C ALA A 4 10.52 -12.01 5.37
N PRO A 5 9.90 -12.04 4.15
CA PRO A 5 8.93 -11.03 3.76
C PRO A 5 7.67 -11.01 4.64
N ILE A 6 7.18 -12.19 5.05
CA ILE A 6 5.97 -12.31 5.88
C ILE A 6 6.25 -11.81 7.30
N ILE A 7 7.39 -12.21 7.87
CA ILE A 7 7.83 -11.77 9.19
C ILE A 7 8.09 -10.25 9.18
N GLY A 8 8.74 -9.75 8.13
CA GLY A 8 9.00 -8.32 7.96
C GLY A 8 7.71 -7.49 7.92
N LEU A 9 6.71 -7.94 7.16
CA LEU A 9 5.41 -7.27 7.09
C LEU A 9 4.70 -7.24 8.46
N LEU A 10 4.67 -8.35 9.18
CA LEU A 10 4.06 -8.44 10.51
C LEU A 10 4.78 -7.57 11.55
N LEU A 11 6.13 -7.49 11.47
CA LEU A 11 6.91 -6.63 12.36
C LEU A 11 6.70 -5.14 12.05
N VAL A 12 6.60 -4.76 10.78
CA VAL A 12 6.29 -3.38 10.38
C VAL A 12 4.88 -3.01 10.86
N GLU A 13 3.91 -3.89 10.71
CA GLU A 13 2.55 -3.67 11.18
C GLU A 13 2.48 -3.52 12.71
N ALA A 14 3.24 -4.35 13.45
CA ALA A 14 3.37 -4.21 14.91
C ALA A 14 3.98 -2.86 15.31
N ALA A 15 4.97 -2.39 14.57
CA ALA A 15 5.65 -1.14 14.87
C ALA A 15 4.80 0.09 14.54
N THR A 16 3.91 0.00 13.55
CA THR A 16 3.08 1.12 13.09
C THR A 16 1.74 1.22 13.79
N SER A 17 1.10 0.08 14.10
CA SER A 17 -0.23 0.05 14.72
C SER A 17 -0.21 0.18 16.24
N GLY A 18 0.93 -0.06 16.89
CA GLY A 18 1.03 -0.13 18.36
C GLY A 18 0.23 -1.27 19.00
N ASP A 19 -0.46 -2.07 18.20
CA ASP A 19 -1.20 -3.25 18.64
C ASP A 19 -0.32 -4.50 18.54
N TRP A 20 -0.04 -5.10 19.68
CA TRP A 20 0.78 -6.32 19.79
C TRP A 20 -0.01 -7.60 19.56
N VAL A 21 -1.34 -7.55 19.64
CA VAL A 21 -2.19 -8.75 19.59
C VAL A 21 -2.27 -9.30 18.17
N ALA A 22 -2.59 -8.46 17.19
CA ALA A 22 -2.74 -8.88 15.80
C ALA A 22 -1.45 -9.47 15.20
N PRO A 23 -0.26 -8.83 15.33
CA PRO A 23 1.01 -9.41 14.87
C PRO A 23 1.40 -10.69 15.61
N THR A 24 1.13 -10.77 16.92
CA THR A 24 1.45 -11.97 17.73
C THR A 24 0.60 -13.16 17.27
N VAL A 25 -0.71 -12.96 17.06
CA VAL A 25 -1.60 -14.00 16.54
C VAL A 25 -1.20 -14.41 15.12
N GLY A 26 -0.83 -13.45 14.27
CA GLY A 26 -0.33 -13.71 12.91
C GLY A 26 0.95 -14.53 12.91
N MET A 27 1.93 -14.17 13.73
CA MET A 27 3.19 -14.90 13.85
C MET A 27 2.98 -16.31 14.43
N PHE A 28 2.11 -16.46 15.43
CA PHE A 28 1.77 -17.76 16.00
C PHE A 28 1.06 -18.65 14.97
N GLY A 29 0.07 -18.11 14.24
CA GLY A 29 -0.63 -18.82 13.16
C GLY A 29 0.33 -19.27 12.06
N PHE A 30 1.27 -18.41 11.66
CA PHE A 30 2.30 -18.73 10.68
C PHE A 30 3.25 -19.84 11.18
N ALA A 31 3.73 -19.75 12.43
CA ALA A 31 4.57 -20.77 13.03
C ALA A 31 3.86 -22.12 13.12
N LEU A 32 2.57 -22.11 13.49
CA LEU A 32 1.75 -23.32 13.57
C LEU A 32 1.51 -23.94 12.18
N ALA A 33 1.23 -23.11 11.16
CA ALA A 33 1.06 -23.55 9.79
C ALA A 33 2.33 -24.22 9.23
N LEU A 34 3.50 -23.72 9.57
CA LEU A 34 4.77 -24.36 9.22
C LEU A 34 5.04 -25.62 10.04
N ALA A 35 4.80 -25.61 11.34
CA ALA A 35 5.09 -26.74 12.23
C ALA A 35 4.20 -27.95 11.94
N LEU A 36 2.93 -27.75 11.60
CA LEU A 36 1.93 -28.81 11.38
C LEU A 36 2.37 -29.85 10.32
N PRO A 37 2.77 -29.48 9.08
CA PRO A 37 3.22 -30.44 8.08
C PRO A 37 4.44 -31.23 8.55
N PHE A 38 5.43 -30.55 9.15
CA PHE A 38 6.64 -31.21 9.64
C PHE A 38 6.35 -32.18 10.80
N SER A 39 5.47 -31.79 11.72
CA SER A 39 5.05 -32.66 12.82
C SER A 39 4.29 -33.88 12.30
N LEU A 40 3.40 -33.71 11.32
CA LEU A 40 2.69 -34.80 10.67
C LEU A 40 3.64 -35.78 9.97
N PHE A 41 4.62 -35.27 9.23
CA PHE A 41 5.63 -36.13 8.59
C PHE A 41 6.55 -36.82 9.58
N ALA A 42 6.85 -36.18 10.72
CA ALA A 42 7.62 -36.81 11.80
C ALA A 42 6.83 -37.93 12.52
N MET A 43 5.51 -37.75 12.68
CA MET A 43 4.64 -38.77 13.28
C MET A 43 4.34 -39.94 12.32
N PHE A 44 4.31 -39.68 11.01
CA PHE A 44 4.00 -40.69 9.98
C PHE A 44 5.12 -40.76 8.92
N PRO A 45 6.28 -41.34 9.24
CA PRO A 45 7.42 -41.40 8.32
C PRO A 45 7.15 -42.19 7.04
N THR A 46 6.15 -43.08 7.05
CA THR A 46 5.67 -43.83 5.88
C THR A 46 5.01 -42.94 4.83
N TRP A 47 4.44 -41.79 5.21
CA TRP A 47 3.92 -40.80 4.28
C TRP A 47 5.05 -40.05 3.56
N LEU A 48 6.15 -39.79 4.25
CA LEU A 48 7.33 -39.16 3.65
C LEU A 48 7.99 -40.07 2.58
N GLN A 49 7.97 -41.40 2.79
CA GLN A 49 8.48 -42.38 1.81
C GLN A 49 7.58 -42.49 0.56
N LYS A 50 6.30 -42.19 0.68
CA LYS A 50 5.34 -42.15 -0.43
C LYS A 50 5.20 -40.76 -1.06
N ALA A 51 5.79 -39.73 -0.42
CA ALA A 51 5.84 -38.40 -1.03
C ALA A 51 6.60 -38.48 -2.35
N PRO A 52 6.07 -37.93 -3.44
CA PRO A 52 6.78 -37.91 -4.71
C PRO A 52 8.18 -37.30 -4.46
N LYS A 53 9.22 -38.03 -4.87
CA LYS A 53 10.60 -37.52 -4.79
C LYS A 53 10.59 -36.11 -5.36
N SER A 54 11.20 -35.16 -4.66
CA SER A 54 11.24 -33.74 -5.01
C SER A 54 11.73 -33.61 -6.48
N GLY A 55 10.77 -33.64 -7.38
CA GLY A 55 11.00 -33.54 -8.80
C GLY A 55 10.79 -32.11 -9.30
N SER A 56 10.61 -31.97 -10.58
CA SER A 56 10.38 -30.74 -11.34
C SER A 56 9.38 -29.74 -10.68
N TRP A 57 8.34 -30.22 -9.98
CA TRP A 57 7.34 -29.36 -9.33
C TRP A 57 7.90 -28.51 -8.17
N MET A 58 8.88 -29.04 -7.42
CA MET A 58 9.52 -28.27 -6.33
C MET A 58 10.37 -27.13 -6.90
N ASN A 59 11.03 -27.36 -8.03
CA ASN A 59 11.78 -26.31 -8.72
C ASN A 59 10.82 -25.22 -9.23
N MET A 60 9.70 -25.61 -9.80
CA MET A 60 8.65 -24.69 -10.25
C MET A 60 8.14 -23.79 -9.11
N ILE A 61 7.85 -24.36 -7.94
CA ILE A 61 7.43 -23.57 -6.77
C ILE A 61 8.52 -22.56 -6.38
N LYS A 62 9.79 -22.97 -6.36
CA LYS A 62 10.89 -22.05 -6.03
C LYS A 62 10.97 -20.87 -7.00
N VAL A 63 10.81 -21.14 -8.29
CA VAL A 63 10.85 -20.09 -9.33
C VAL A 63 9.66 -19.15 -9.20
N VAL A 64 8.45 -19.69 -8.99
CA VAL A 64 7.23 -18.86 -8.78
C VAL A 64 7.38 -17.99 -7.55
N LEU A 65 7.84 -18.56 -6.43
CA LEU A 65 8.11 -17.78 -5.22
C LEU A 65 9.17 -16.70 -5.46
N GLY A 66 10.20 -16.98 -6.26
CA GLY A 66 11.21 -15.99 -6.65
C GLY A 66 10.60 -14.80 -7.41
N PHE A 67 9.67 -15.03 -8.34
CA PHE A 67 8.94 -13.95 -9.01
C PHE A 67 8.07 -13.15 -8.05
N VAL A 68 7.40 -13.81 -7.12
CA VAL A 68 6.59 -13.15 -6.09
C VAL A 68 7.46 -12.31 -5.15
N GLU A 69 8.59 -12.85 -4.69
CA GLU A 69 9.57 -12.11 -3.87
C GLU A 69 10.11 -10.88 -4.61
N LEU A 70 10.40 -11.00 -5.91
CA LEU A 70 10.85 -9.88 -6.74
C LEU A 70 9.76 -8.78 -6.82
N ALA A 71 8.49 -9.16 -7.01
CA ALA A 71 7.39 -8.22 -7.03
C ALA A 71 7.24 -7.48 -5.70
N PHE A 72 7.32 -8.18 -4.56
CA PHE A 72 7.29 -7.56 -3.23
C PHE A 72 8.53 -6.69 -2.96
N SER A 73 9.70 -7.11 -3.39
CA SER A 73 10.93 -6.32 -3.30
C SER A 73 10.77 -4.96 -3.98
N LEU A 74 10.19 -4.93 -5.19
CA LEU A 74 9.88 -3.67 -5.88
C LEU A 74 8.88 -2.82 -5.11
N LYS A 75 7.88 -3.42 -4.44
CA LYS A 75 6.95 -2.67 -3.57
C LYS A 75 7.69 -1.96 -2.45
N PHE A 76 8.56 -2.65 -1.73
CA PHE A 76 9.33 -2.03 -0.65
C PHE A 76 10.31 -0.96 -1.16
N LEU A 77 10.93 -1.22 -2.32
CA LEU A 77 11.82 -0.25 -2.96
C LEU A 77 11.04 1.01 -3.37
N SER A 78 9.85 0.86 -3.94
CA SER A 78 8.99 2.00 -4.30
C SER A 78 8.56 2.82 -3.09
N VAL A 79 8.23 2.18 -1.96
CA VAL A 79 7.91 2.91 -0.72
C VAL A 79 9.14 3.67 -0.22
N ALA A 80 10.32 3.07 -0.27
CA ALA A 80 11.56 3.75 0.10
C ALA A 80 11.86 4.93 -0.85
N ASP A 81 11.72 4.71 -2.16
CA ASP A 81 11.92 5.72 -3.20
C ASP A 81 11.07 6.97 -2.95
N LEU A 82 9.79 6.78 -2.70
CA LEU A 82 8.85 7.87 -2.39
C LEU A 82 9.15 8.53 -1.05
N ALA A 83 9.44 7.74 0.00
CA ALA A 83 9.71 8.26 1.33
C ALA A 83 11.00 9.09 1.40
N TYR A 84 12.01 8.75 0.59
CA TYR A 84 13.27 9.50 0.49
C TYR A 84 13.30 10.51 -0.66
N GLY A 85 12.25 10.55 -1.49
CA GLY A 85 12.11 11.51 -2.59
C GLY A 85 13.10 11.29 -3.74
N TRP A 86 13.50 10.04 -4.04
CA TRP A 86 14.42 9.75 -5.15
C TRP A 86 13.75 9.91 -6.52
N GLY A 87 12.45 9.60 -6.64
CA GLY A 87 11.68 9.76 -7.87
C GLY A 87 12.10 8.84 -9.01
N ILE A 88 12.47 7.60 -8.70
CA ILE A 88 12.93 6.58 -9.68
C ILE A 88 11.79 5.63 -10.03
N LEU A 89 10.95 5.28 -9.06
CA LEU A 89 9.88 4.29 -9.17
C LEU A 89 8.51 4.94 -9.08
N ASP A 90 8.21 5.81 -10.03
CA ASP A 90 6.87 6.36 -10.22
C ASP A 90 5.86 5.26 -10.55
N ARG A 91 4.57 5.58 -10.46
CA ARG A 91 3.50 4.60 -10.60
C ARG A 91 3.57 3.82 -11.91
N GLU A 92 3.81 4.47 -13.05
CA GLU A 92 3.93 3.82 -14.34
C GLU A 92 5.14 2.90 -14.43
N THR A 93 6.30 3.33 -13.93
CA THR A 93 7.53 2.52 -13.89
C THR A 93 7.33 1.28 -13.04
N PHE A 94 6.71 1.46 -11.86
CA PHE A 94 6.37 0.35 -10.97
C PHE A 94 5.42 -0.65 -11.65
N LEU A 95 4.33 -0.16 -12.26
CA LEU A 95 3.36 -1.02 -12.95
C LEU A 95 3.99 -1.73 -14.15
N ALA A 96 4.82 -1.05 -14.94
CA ALA A 96 5.52 -1.67 -16.08
C ALA A 96 6.38 -2.84 -15.61
N LEU A 97 7.15 -2.68 -14.54
CA LEU A 97 7.97 -3.75 -13.96
C LEU A 97 7.11 -4.90 -13.42
N TRP A 98 6.01 -4.60 -12.74
CA TRP A 98 5.08 -5.62 -12.26
C TRP A 98 4.42 -6.39 -13.40
N ILE A 99 3.98 -5.72 -14.46
CA ILE A 99 3.44 -6.36 -15.67
C ILE A 99 4.46 -7.34 -16.22
N MET A 100 5.73 -6.95 -16.34
CA MET A 100 6.79 -7.82 -16.86
C MET A 100 7.02 -9.04 -15.95
N ILE A 101 7.09 -8.84 -14.64
CA ILE A 101 7.28 -9.93 -13.66
C ILE A 101 6.16 -10.97 -13.78
N PHE A 102 4.89 -10.54 -13.75
CA PHE A 102 3.75 -11.44 -13.83
C PHE A 102 3.60 -12.06 -15.22
N ALA A 103 3.96 -11.35 -16.29
CA ALA A 103 3.99 -11.91 -17.64
C ALA A 103 5.05 -13.01 -17.77
N PHE A 104 6.29 -12.78 -17.31
CA PHE A 104 7.35 -13.78 -17.32
C PHE A 104 7.00 -14.99 -16.44
N MET A 105 6.43 -14.78 -15.26
CA MET A 105 5.92 -15.85 -14.43
C MET A 105 4.83 -16.66 -15.14
N GLY A 106 3.92 -16.00 -15.85
CA GLY A 106 2.88 -16.66 -16.65
C GLY A 106 3.47 -17.49 -17.81
N PHE A 107 4.43 -16.96 -18.56
CA PHE A 107 5.12 -17.68 -19.63
C PHE A 107 5.92 -18.86 -19.11
N TYR A 108 6.54 -18.74 -17.94
CA TYR A 108 7.21 -19.84 -17.27
C TYR A 108 6.23 -20.96 -16.90
N LEU A 109 5.10 -20.64 -16.27
CA LEU A 109 4.10 -21.61 -15.84
C LEU A 109 3.41 -22.33 -17.02
N ILE A 110 3.28 -21.68 -18.18
CA ILE A 110 2.76 -22.31 -19.41
C ILE A 110 3.82 -23.20 -20.08
N GLY A 111 5.11 -23.02 -19.71
CA GLY A 111 6.23 -23.81 -20.26
C GLY A 111 6.91 -23.19 -21.48
N TRP A 112 6.64 -21.92 -21.80
CA TRP A 112 7.35 -21.20 -22.85
C TRP A 112 8.76 -20.77 -22.43
N LEU A 113 8.95 -20.50 -21.13
CA LEU A 113 10.25 -20.20 -20.54
C LEU A 113 10.70 -21.39 -19.70
N LYS A 114 11.97 -21.75 -19.82
CA LYS A 114 12.62 -22.81 -19.04
C LYS A 114 13.91 -22.27 -18.46
N PHE A 115 14.17 -22.59 -17.20
CA PHE A 115 15.44 -22.27 -16.54
C PHE A 115 16.38 -23.49 -16.53
N PRO A 116 17.68 -23.29 -16.30
CA PRO A 116 18.68 -24.36 -16.41
C PRO A 116 18.46 -25.58 -15.51
N HIS A 117 17.72 -25.41 -14.41
CA HIS A 117 17.42 -26.48 -13.46
C HIS A 117 16.04 -27.12 -13.66
N ASP A 118 15.32 -26.71 -14.71
CA ASP A 118 14.04 -27.31 -15.06
C ASP A 118 14.25 -28.60 -15.84
N ASP A 119 13.26 -29.49 -15.71
CA ASP A 119 13.28 -30.77 -16.44
C ASP A 119 13.10 -30.49 -17.95
N GLN A 120 14.20 -30.62 -18.68
CA GLN A 120 14.25 -30.34 -20.13
C GLN A 120 13.41 -31.33 -20.93
N GLU A 121 13.16 -32.53 -20.39
CA GLU A 121 12.41 -33.61 -21.07
C GLU A 121 10.89 -33.48 -20.88
N GLN A 122 10.43 -32.61 -19.97
CA GLN A 122 9.00 -32.42 -19.73
C GLN A 122 8.34 -31.75 -20.94
N LYS A 123 7.60 -32.53 -21.72
CA LYS A 123 6.95 -32.10 -22.98
C LYS A 123 5.64 -31.33 -22.74
N ALA A 124 4.95 -31.55 -21.60
CA ALA A 124 3.68 -30.93 -21.31
C ALA A 124 3.63 -30.52 -19.83
N MET A 125 3.16 -29.29 -19.57
CA MET A 125 2.91 -28.80 -18.22
C MET A 125 1.61 -29.38 -17.66
N PRO A 126 1.53 -29.68 -16.34
CA PRO A 126 0.28 -30.08 -15.70
C PRO A 126 -0.80 -28.99 -15.85
N VAL A 127 -2.05 -29.42 -16.04
CA VAL A 127 -3.19 -28.49 -16.22
C VAL A 127 -3.27 -27.41 -15.13
N PRO A 128 -3.07 -27.70 -13.82
CA PRO A 128 -3.07 -26.66 -12.81
C PRO A 128 -2.02 -25.56 -13.03
N CYS A 129 -0.83 -25.90 -13.52
CA CYS A 129 0.23 -24.94 -13.80
C CYS A 129 -0.15 -24.03 -14.97
N ILE A 130 -0.74 -24.60 -16.04
CA ILE A 130 -1.24 -23.82 -17.17
C ILE A 130 -2.33 -22.84 -16.71
N MET A 131 -3.25 -23.29 -15.86
CA MET A 131 -4.32 -22.43 -15.30
C MET A 131 -3.74 -21.29 -14.46
N MET A 132 -2.77 -21.57 -13.59
CA MET A 132 -2.06 -20.54 -12.84
C MET A 132 -1.29 -19.57 -13.75
N GLY A 133 -0.67 -20.07 -14.81
CA GLY A 133 0.01 -19.26 -15.82
C GLY A 133 -0.96 -18.31 -16.54
N LEU A 134 -2.14 -18.81 -16.93
CA LEU A 134 -3.19 -17.98 -17.54
C LEU A 134 -3.71 -16.92 -16.55
N CYS A 135 -3.89 -17.26 -15.26
CA CYS A 135 -4.27 -16.28 -14.24
C CYS A 135 -3.19 -15.20 -14.08
N SER A 136 -1.90 -15.58 -14.11
CA SER A 136 -0.79 -14.62 -14.04
C SER A 136 -0.76 -13.68 -15.25
N LEU A 137 -0.95 -14.21 -16.47
CA LEU A 137 -1.04 -13.40 -17.69
C LEU A 137 -2.27 -12.48 -17.67
N ALA A 138 -3.43 -12.99 -17.25
CA ALA A 138 -4.64 -12.18 -17.11
C ALA A 138 -4.43 -11.02 -16.10
N PHE A 139 -3.73 -11.29 -15.01
CA PHE A 139 -3.36 -10.27 -14.03
C PHE A 139 -2.40 -9.23 -14.62
N ALA A 140 -1.40 -9.66 -15.40
CA ALA A 140 -0.52 -8.75 -16.10
C ALA A 140 -1.30 -7.83 -17.08
N VAL A 141 -2.21 -8.41 -17.88
CA VAL A 141 -3.06 -7.65 -18.82
C VAL A 141 -4.00 -6.70 -18.07
N TYR A 142 -4.54 -7.10 -16.92
CA TYR A 142 -5.37 -6.26 -16.07
C TYR A 142 -4.64 -4.99 -15.61
N MET A 143 -3.34 -5.05 -15.39
CA MET A 143 -2.55 -3.88 -14.97
C MET A 143 -2.20 -2.92 -16.11
N VAL A 144 -2.28 -3.35 -17.38
CA VAL A 144 -1.90 -2.53 -18.55
C VAL A 144 -2.63 -1.17 -18.61
N PRO A 145 -3.95 -1.06 -18.38
CA PRO A 145 -4.63 0.23 -18.34
C PRO A 145 -4.10 1.19 -17.27
N GLY A 146 -3.50 0.65 -16.19
CA GLY A 146 -2.88 1.44 -15.12
C GLY A 146 -1.71 2.30 -15.60
N LEU A 147 -1.03 1.90 -16.70
CA LEU A 147 0.04 2.70 -17.31
C LEU A 147 -0.48 4.04 -17.88
N TRP A 148 -1.78 4.16 -18.12
CA TRP A 148 -2.45 5.35 -18.62
C TRP A 148 -3.39 6.00 -17.61
N GLY A 149 -3.24 5.71 -16.31
CA GLY A 149 -3.99 6.36 -15.24
C GLY A 149 -5.25 5.62 -14.78
N ALA A 150 -5.48 4.36 -15.20
CA ALA A 150 -6.58 3.61 -14.62
C ALA A 150 -6.30 3.24 -13.15
N PRO A 151 -7.30 3.32 -12.25
CA PRO A 151 -7.09 3.10 -10.80
C PRO A 151 -6.67 1.67 -10.42
N CYS A 152 -6.90 0.67 -11.30
CA CYS A 152 -6.50 -0.73 -11.11
C CYS A 152 -6.76 -1.24 -9.67
N LYS A 153 -8.02 -1.26 -9.24
CA LYS A 153 -8.45 -1.53 -7.84
C LYS A 153 -7.80 -2.76 -7.20
N ALA A 154 -7.58 -3.84 -7.97
CA ALA A 154 -6.97 -5.08 -7.43
C ALA A 154 -5.49 -4.93 -7.03
N VAL A 155 -4.77 -3.95 -7.58
CA VAL A 155 -3.35 -3.68 -7.29
C VAL A 155 -3.14 -2.36 -6.56
N SER A 156 -4.18 -1.59 -6.30
CA SER A 156 -4.09 -0.28 -5.64
C SER A 156 -3.36 -0.33 -4.30
N ALA A 157 -3.53 -1.41 -3.53
CA ALA A 157 -2.87 -1.63 -2.25
C ALA A 157 -1.32 -1.74 -2.35
N PHE A 158 -0.81 -2.10 -3.53
CA PHE A 158 0.61 -2.35 -3.76
C PHE A 158 1.27 -1.26 -4.60
N SER A 159 0.52 -0.65 -5.51
CA SER A 159 1.05 0.39 -6.39
C SER A 159 1.28 1.71 -5.65
N PRO A 160 2.25 2.55 -6.13
CA PRO A 160 2.41 3.92 -5.68
C PRO A 160 1.13 4.75 -5.77
N PRO A 161 1.05 5.88 -5.04
CA PRO A 161 -0.05 6.83 -5.16
C PRO A 161 -0.29 7.28 -6.60
N MET A 162 -1.55 7.61 -6.94
CA MET A 162 -1.89 8.00 -8.31
C MET A 162 -1.25 9.34 -8.70
N ASN A 163 -1.03 10.22 -7.73
CA ASN A 163 -0.38 11.53 -7.94
C ASN A 163 1.10 11.46 -8.31
N THR A 164 1.73 10.27 -8.27
CA THR A 164 3.10 10.07 -8.74
C THR A 164 3.20 9.72 -10.22
N GLN A 165 2.08 9.67 -10.92
CA GLN A 165 2.00 9.31 -12.33
C GLN A 165 2.16 10.56 -13.21
N ASP A 166 3.15 10.55 -14.12
CA ASP A 166 3.44 11.66 -15.02
C ASP A 166 2.42 11.76 -16.18
N PHE A 167 1.92 10.62 -16.63
CA PHE A 167 1.08 10.55 -17.81
C PHE A 167 -0.27 9.90 -17.52
N ASN A 168 -1.33 10.70 -17.58
CA ASN A 168 -2.70 10.27 -17.36
C ASN A 168 -3.59 10.63 -18.56
N LEU A 169 -4.12 9.60 -19.26
CA LEU A 169 -5.11 9.77 -20.33
C LEU A 169 -6.56 9.84 -19.80
N ASN A 170 -6.80 9.28 -18.62
CA ASN A 170 -8.10 9.38 -17.96
C ASN A 170 -8.20 10.77 -17.31
N LYS A 171 -8.75 11.72 -18.04
CA LYS A 171 -9.12 13.04 -17.51
C LYS A 171 -10.37 13.02 -16.61
N ALA A 172 -10.81 11.85 -16.13
CA ALA A 172 -11.73 11.81 -15.01
C ALA A 172 -11.06 12.57 -13.86
N GLU A 173 -11.81 13.41 -13.17
CA GLU A 173 -11.33 14.25 -12.07
C GLU A 173 -10.70 13.36 -10.99
N GLU A 174 -9.42 13.01 -11.17
CA GLU A 174 -8.66 12.33 -10.16
C GLU A 174 -8.47 13.30 -9.01
N VAL A 175 -8.79 12.84 -7.82
CA VAL A 175 -8.57 13.62 -6.60
C VAL A 175 -7.06 13.63 -6.33
N HIS A 176 -6.40 14.72 -6.70
CA HIS A 176 -5.02 14.97 -6.31
C HIS A 176 -4.98 15.90 -5.11
N PRO A 177 -4.11 15.62 -4.11
CA PRO A 177 -3.91 16.58 -3.04
C PRO A 177 -3.40 17.90 -3.63
N ALA A 178 -4.07 18.99 -3.28
CA ALA A 178 -3.66 20.32 -3.72
C ALA A 178 -2.36 20.74 -3.02
N TYR A 179 -2.13 20.25 -1.81
CA TYR A 179 -0.98 20.57 -0.98
C TYR A 179 -0.52 19.34 -0.19
N THR A 180 0.79 19.23 0.03
CA THR A 180 1.43 18.23 0.90
C THR A 180 2.05 18.87 2.17
N SER A 181 1.91 20.19 2.31
CA SER A 181 2.34 20.97 3.47
C SER A 181 1.12 21.57 4.16
N TYR A 182 1.03 21.36 5.48
CA TYR A 182 -0.06 21.91 6.30
C TYR A 182 -0.11 23.44 6.23
N GLU A 183 1.04 24.09 6.37
CA GLU A 183 1.14 25.54 6.40
C GLU A 183 0.72 26.19 5.08
N GLU A 184 1.21 25.65 3.96
CA GLU A 184 0.91 26.14 2.62
C GLU A 184 -0.57 25.93 2.27
N GLY A 185 -1.08 24.71 2.55
CA GLY A 185 -2.48 24.37 2.29
C GLY A 185 -3.46 25.19 3.12
N MET A 186 -3.17 25.42 4.40
CA MET A 186 -3.98 26.27 5.27
C MET A 186 -3.99 27.74 4.81
N ALA A 187 -2.83 28.26 4.37
CA ALA A 187 -2.75 29.61 3.82
C ALA A 187 -3.57 29.76 2.53
N ALA A 188 -3.50 28.77 1.65
CA ALA A 188 -4.28 28.74 0.41
C ALA A 188 -5.80 28.61 0.69
N ALA A 189 -6.20 27.77 1.62
CA ALA A 189 -7.58 27.60 2.03
C ALA A 189 -8.16 28.90 2.60
N LYS A 190 -7.39 29.58 3.43
CA LYS A 190 -7.77 30.90 3.96
C LYS A 190 -7.95 31.95 2.87
N ALA A 191 -7.05 31.96 1.87
CA ALA A 191 -7.15 32.86 0.72
C ALA A 191 -8.37 32.54 -0.17
N ALA A 192 -8.71 31.25 -0.33
CA ALA A 192 -9.85 30.79 -1.10
C ALA A 192 -11.20 30.88 -0.34
N GLY A 193 -11.17 31.05 0.97
CA GLY A 193 -12.37 31.02 1.83
C GLY A 193 -13.05 29.65 1.87
N LYS A 194 -12.29 28.56 1.65
CA LYS A 194 -12.80 27.20 1.63
C LYS A 194 -12.36 26.42 2.87
N PRO A 195 -13.19 25.49 3.36
CA PRO A 195 -12.77 24.57 4.40
C PRO A 195 -11.67 23.63 3.88
N VAL A 196 -10.95 23.03 4.80
CA VAL A 196 -9.85 22.13 4.53
C VAL A 196 -10.23 20.69 4.83
N MET A 197 -9.87 19.77 3.95
CA MET A 197 -9.87 18.35 4.20
C MET A 197 -8.41 17.92 4.45
N LEU A 198 -8.09 17.56 5.68
CA LEU A 198 -6.80 16.98 6.06
C LEU A 198 -6.86 15.47 5.90
N ASP A 199 -5.92 14.94 5.15
CA ASP A 199 -5.70 13.51 4.95
C ASP A 199 -4.31 13.15 5.50
N PHE A 200 -4.28 12.48 6.65
CA PHE A 200 -3.05 11.88 7.18
C PHE A 200 -2.86 10.51 6.54
N THR A 201 -1.87 10.43 5.68
CA THR A 201 -1.61 9.31 4.78
C THR A 201 -0.16 8.85 4.87
N GLY A 202 0.21 7.84 4.09
CA GLY A 202 1.60 7.38 3.96
C GLY A 202 1.85 6.77 2.60
N PHE A 203 3.09 6.85 2.11
CA PHE A 203 3.51 6.22 0.86
C PHE A 203 3.38 4.69 0.92
N GLY A 204 3.66 4.11 2.10
CA GLY A 204 3.51 2.69 2.37
C GLY A 204 2.11 2.24 2.81
N CYS A 205 1.18 3.17 2.99
CA CYS A 205 -0.12 2.90 3.58
C CYS A 205 -1.07 2.17 2.60
N VAL A 206 -1.25 0.87 2.79
CA VAL A 206 -2.14 0.02 1.99
C VAL A 206 -3.60 0.49 2.08
N ASN A 207 -4.08 0.81 3.28
CA ASN A 207 -5.47 1.24 3.50
C ASN A 207 -5.75 2.61 2.87
N CYS A 208 -4.76 3.51 2.84
CA CYS A 208 -4.87 4.81 2.17
C CYS A 208 -5.08 4.61 0.66
N ARG A 209 -4.25 3.75 0.03
CA ARG A 209 -4.38 3.42 -1.41
C ARG A 209 -5.72 2.78 -1.75
N LYS A 210 -6.23 1.90 -0.87
CA LYS A 210 -7.57 1.31 -1.04
C LYS A 210 -8.66 2.38 -0.95
N MET A 211 -8.57 3.28 0.04
CA MET A 211 -9.53 4.36 0.21
C MET A 211 -9.59 5.27 -1.01
N GLU A 212 -8.44 5.70 -1.53
CA GLU A 212 -8.33 6.49 -2.74
C GLU A 212 -8.94 5.79 -3.96
N SER A 213 -8.65 4.51 -4.15
CA SER A 213 -9.13 3.76 -5.31
C SER A 213 -10.59 3.33 -5.22
N ALA A 214 -11.15 3.17 -4.02
CA ALA A 214 -12.51 2.66 -3.82
C ALA A 214 -13.52 3.78 -3.53
N VAL A 215 -13.12 4.83 -2.80
CA VAL A 215 -14.02 5.87 -2.31
C VAL A 215 -13.81 7.19 -3.07
N TRP A 216 -12.56 7.64 -3.25
CA TRP A 216 -12.29 8.94 -3.89
C TRP A 216 -12.53 8.94 -5.41
N THR A 217 -12.58 7.74 -6.03
CA THR A 217 -12.96 7.60 -7.46
C THR A 217 -14.47 7.72 -7.70
N ASP A 218 -15.28 7.80 -6.66
CA ASP A 218 -16.71 8.10 -6.79
C ASP A 218 -16.92 9.56 -7.19
N ASN A 219 -17.82 9.80 -8.15
CA ASN A 219 -18.02 11.13 -8.73
C ASN A 219 -18.47 12.16 -7.68
N GLU A 220 -19.36 11.79 -6.76
CA GLU A 220 -19.87 12.70 -5.74
C GLU A 220 -18.82 13.03 -4.69
N VAL A 221 -17.96 12.07 -4.36
CA VAL A 221 -16.83 12.26 -3.43
C VAL A 221 -15.75 13.11 -4.10
N SER A 222 -15.36 12.76 -5.32
CA SER A 222 -14.35 13.47 -6.09
C SER A 222 -14.73 14.94 -6.29
N GLU A 223 -15.97 15.22 -6.64
CA GLU A 223 -16.47 16.58 -6.84
C GLU A 223 -16.35 17.41 -5.56
N ARG A 224 -16.77 16.89 -4.41
CA ARG A 224 -16.65 17.60 -3.12
C ARG A 224 -15.20 17.85 -2.75
N LEU A 225 -14.34 16.84 -2.84
CA LEU A 225 -12.92 16.97 -2.48
C LEU A 225 -12.17 17.97 -3.37
N THR A 226 -12.55 18.10 -4.64
CA THR A 226 -11.87 19.00 -5.58
C THR A 226 -12.47 20.40 -5.62
N LYS A 227 -13.80 20.52 -5.48
CA LYS A 227 -14.48 21.81 -5.65
C LYS A 227 -14.79 22.52 -4.34
N ASP A 228 -15.18 21.78 -3.30
CA ASP A 228 -15.70 22.37 -2.06
C ASP A 228 -14.63 22.49 -0.98
N TYR A 229 -13.60 21.64 -1.01
CA TYR A 229 -12.51 21.61 -0.06
C TYR A 229 -11.17 22.00 -0.65
N VAL A 230 -10.24 22.42 0.18
CA VAL A 230 -8.81 22.38 -0.10
C VAL A 230 -8.28 21.09 0.50
N LEU A 231 -7.88 20.14 -0.35
CA LEU A 231 -7.34 18.86 0.07
C LEU A 231 -5.84 18.99 0.39
N ILE A 232 -5.47 18.62 1.62
CA ILE A 232 -4.08 18.60 2.09
C ILE A 232 -3.76 17.17 2.53
N SER A 233 -2.86 16.49 1.81
CA SER A 233 -2.39 15.15 2.19
C SER A 233 -1.02 15.24 2.88
N LEU A 234 -0.97 14.77 4.12
CA LEU A 234 0.18 14.83 5.00
C LEU A 234 0.79 13.43 5.15
N PHE A 235 1.93 13.22 4.51
CA PHE A 235 2.60 11.91 4.49
C PHE A 235 3.41 11.72 5.78
N VAL A 236 2.92 10.87 6.67
CA VAL A 236 3.55 10.61 8.00
C VAL A 236 4.81 9.76 7.93
N ASP A 237 5.05 9.10 6.81
CA ASP A 237 6.24 8.29 6.54
C ASP A 237 7.28 8.98 5.64
N ASP A 238 7.10 10.27 5.36
CA ASP A 238 8.05 11.12 4.62
C ASP A 238 9.37 11.25 5.39
N LYS A 239 10.48 10.83 4.77
CA LYS A 239 11.83 10.85 5.34
C LYS A 239 12.64 12.10 4.94
N THR A 240 12.03 13.05 4.24
CA THR A 240 12.66 14.32 3.93
C THR A 240 13.10 15.02 5.22
N PRO A 241 14.40 15.34 5.39
CA PRO A 241 14.87 16.00 6.58
C PRO A 241 14.25 17.39 6.76
N LEU A 242 13.92 17.75 7.99
CA LEU A 242 13.58 19.14 8.32
C LEU A 242 14.84 20.01 8.27
N ASP A 243 14.70 21.26 7.82
CA ASP A 243 15.80 22.25 7.81
C ASP A 243 16.47 22.38 9.19
N LYS A 244 15.68 22.29 10.24
CA LYS A 244 16.15 22.27 11.64
C LYS A 244 15.35 21.23 12.42
N PRO A 245 16.02 20.33 13.15
CA PRO A 245 15.36 19.43 14.09
C PRO A 245 14.56 20.24 15.13
N MET A 246 13.33 19.80 15.42
CA MET A 246 12.44 20.46 16.38
C MET A 246 12.31 19.59 17.64
N GLU A 247 12.65 20.15 18.80
CA GLU A 247 12.38 19.50 20.07
C GLU A 247 10.94 19.83 20.52
N VAL A 248 10.15 18.80 20.75
CA VAL A 248 8.74 18.91 21.13
C VAL A 248 8.47 18.08 22.39
N LYS A 249 7.47 18.48 23.15
CA LYS A 249 6.99 17.71 24.30
C LYS A 249 5.77 16.90 23.90
N ASN A 250 5.83 15.59 24.11
CA ASN A 250 4.68 14.71 23.94
C ASN A 250 3.64 14.97 25.04
N PRO A 251 2.37 14.58 24.83
CA PRO A 251 1.32 14.68 25.86
C PRO A 251 1.64 13.94 27.17
N ASP A 252 2.51 12.93 27.12
CA ASP A 252 3.00 12.17 28.28
C ASP A 252 4.15 12.86 29.05
N GLY A 253 4.58 14.05 28.59
CA GLY A 253 5.66 14.84 29.18
C GLY A 253 7.06 14.47 28.72
N THR A 254 7.24 13.45 27.86
CA THR A 254 8.53 13.09 27.29
C THR A 254 8.94 14.07 26.19
N THR A 255 10.25 14.30 26.03
CA THR A 255 10.77 15.14 24.96
C THR A 255 11.13 14.26 23.76
N ARG A 256 10.62 14.62 22.57
CA ARG A 256 10.94 13.98 21.31
C ARG A 256 11.55 15.00 20.35
N THR A 257 12.55 14.57 19.58
CA THR A 257 13.14 15.38 18.52
C THR A 257 12.55 14.95 17.18
N LEU A 258 11.84 15.84 16.51
CA LEU A 258 11.35 15.66 15.15
C LEU A 258 12.47 15.96 14.18
N ARG A 259 12.77 15.04 13.28
CA ARG A 259 13.89 15.15 12.32
C ARG A 259 13.44 15.17 10.88
N THR A 260 12.27 14.62 10.59
CA THR A 260 11.72 14.49 9.24
C THR A 260 10.36 15.18 9.11
N VAL A 261 9.97 15.42 7.89
CA VAL A 261 8.63 15.96 7.57
C VAL A 261 7.54 15.03 8.09
N GLY A 262 7.69 13.72 7.91
CA GLY A 262 6.75 12.72 8.45
C GLY A 262 6.67 12.73 9.96
N ASP A 263 7.79 12.93 10.69
CA ASP A 263 7.76 13.10 12.15
C ASP A 263 6.89 14.30 12.54
N LYS A 264 6.98 15.42 11.80
CA LYS A 264 6.19 16.63 12.04
C LYS A 264 4.69 16.36 11.86
N TRP A 265 4.31 15.65 10.79
CA TRP A 265 2.90 15.34 10.54
C TRP A 265 2.34 14.33 11.53
N SER A 266 3.08 13.28 11.88
CA SER A 266 2.69 12.35 12.94
C SER A 266 2.49 13.04 14.28
N TYR A 267 3.37 13.99 14.61
CA TYR A 267 3.24 14.77 15.84
C TYR A 267 2.00 15.67 15.81
N LEU A 268 1.72 16.31 14.66
CA LEU A 268 0.52 17.12 14.48
C LEU A 268 -0.75 16.28 14.64
N GLU A 269 -0.81 15.10 14.02
CA GLU A 269 -1.93 14.16 14.12
C GLU A 269 -2.19 13.77 15.58
N GLN A 270 -1.14 13.35 16.28
CA GLN A 270 -1.23 12.92 17.67
C GLN A 270 -1.64 14.04 18.63
N THR A 271 -1.03 15.21 18.52
CA THR A 271 -1.23 16.29 19.48
C THR A 271 -2.51 17.09 19.25
N LYS A 272 -2.90 17.28 17.99
CA LYS A 272 -4.07 18.08 17.63
C LYS A 272 -5.36 17.27 17.62
N PHE A 273 -5.30 16.02 17.16
CA PHE A 273 -6.47 15.18 16.97
C PHE A 273 -6.53 13.96 17.89
N GLY A 274 -5.43 13.63 18.58
CA GLY A 274 -5.36 12.50 19.51
C GLY A 274 -5.32 11.14 18.82
N TYR A 275 -4.97 11.10 17.51
CA TYR A 275 -4.94 9.91 16.69
C TYR A 275 -3.54 9.62 16.15
N LEU A 276 -3.26 8.35 15.85
CA LEU A 276 -2.07 7.87 15.16
C LEU A 276 -2.48 6.66 14.31
N ALA A 277 -3.26 6.89 13.26
CA ALA A 277 -3.70 5.82 12.36
C ALA A 277 -3.90 6.37 10.95
N GLN A 278 -3.49 5.63 9.92
CA GLN A 278 -3.66 6.01 8.52
C GLN A 278 -4.57 5.01 7.80
N PRO A 279 -5.47 5.49 6.93
CA PRO A 279 -5.81 6.89 6.68
C PRO A 279 -6.61 7.50 7.84
N PHE A 280 -6.31 8.76 8.14
CA PHE A 280 -7.11 9.55 9.08
C PHE A 280 -7.53 10.84 8.39
N HIS A 281 -8.82 11.02 8.19
CA HIS A 281 -9.41 12.16 7.51
C HIS A 281 -10.16 13.04 8.51
N VAL A 282 -9.95 14.33 8.42
CA VAL A 282 -10.65 15.32 9.26
C VAL A 282 -10.86 16.60 8.49
N THR A 283 -12.09 17.15 8.56
CA THR A 283 -12.40 18.46 7.99
C THR A 283 -12.16 19.55 9.04
N VAL A 284 -11.47 20.61 8.64
CA VAL A 284 -11.15 21.73 9.53
C VAL A 284 -11.47 23.07 8.87
N ASP A 285 -11.72 24.07 9.71
CA ASP A 285 -11.86 25.45 9.28
C ASP A 285 -10.50 26.10 8.94
N ASN A 286 -10.52 27.36 8.54
CA ASN A 286 -9.32 28.13 8.19
C ASN A 286 -8.40 28.46 9.39
N GLU A 287 -8.80 28.11 10.60
CA GLU A 287 -8.00 28.21 11.83
C GLU A 287 -7.50 26.83 12.28
N GLY A 288 -7.89 25.78 11.54
CA GLY A 288 -7.52 24.38 11.80
C GLY A 288 -8.35 23.74 12.91
N LYS A 289 -9.54 24.29 13.25
CA LYS A 289 -10.47 23.67 14.20
C LYS A 289 -11.33 22.63 13.48
N PRO A 290 -11.55 21.44 14.05
CA PRO A 290 -12.40 20.42 13.43
C PRO A 290 -13.84 20.91 13.21
N LEU A 291 -14.37 20.70 12.00
CA LEU A 291 -15.75 21.03 11.60
C LEU A 291 -16.68 19.83 11.74
N SER A 292 -16.21 18.66 11.31
CA SER A 292 -16.94 17.39 11.48
C SER A 292 -16.14 16.44 12.37
N GLY A 293 -16.68 15.24 12.60
CA GLY A 293 -15.88 14.17 13.19
C GLY A 293 -14.73 13.74 12.27
N SER A 294 -14.02 12.72 12.65
CA SER A 294 -12.99 12.09 11.81
C SER A 294 -13.53 10.89 11.06
N PHE A 295 -12.90 10.56 9.93
CA PHE A 295 -13.17 9.36 9.16
C PHE A 295 -11.87 8.55 9.02
N VAL A 296 -11.93 7.29 9.40
CA VAL A 296 -10.82 6.33 9.28
C VAL A 296 -11.12 5.36 8.14
N TYR A 297 -10.20 4.41 7.88
CA TYR A 297 -10.39 3.43 6.81
C TYR A 297 -11.75 2.72 6.90
N LYS A 298 -12.58 3.00 5.92
CA LYS A 298 -13.85 2.33 5.67
C LYS A 298 -14.27 2.57 4.21
N GLU A 299 -14.48 1.50 3.45
CA GLU A 299 -14.96 1.59 2.06
C GLU A 299 -16.49 1.82 2.05
N ASP A 300 -16.95 2.94 2.59
CA ASP A 300 -18.36 3.34 2.76
C ASP A 300 -18.59 4.70 2.10
N ILE A 301 -18.90 4.70 0.81
CA ILE A 301 -19.12 5.92 0.03
C ILE A 301 -20.23 6.81 0.64
N PRO A 302 -21.44 6.27 0.95
CA PRO A 302 -22.49 7.11 1.56
C PRO A 302 -22.10 7.72 2.92
N GLY A 303 -21.37 6.94 3.74
CA GLY A 303 -20.84 7.43 5.01
C GLY A 303 -19.80 8.51 4.84
N TYR A 304 -18.96 8.40 3.82
CA TYR A 304 -17.94 9.40 3.51
C TYR A 304 -18.54 10.71 2.98
N ILE A 305 -19.57 10.63 2.11
CA ILE A 305 -20.31 11.79 1.63
C ILE A 305 -20.94 12.54 2.81
N LYS A 306 -21.62 11.85 3.74
CA LYS A 306 -22.18 12.47 4.94
C LYS A 306 -21.11 13.14 5.83
N PHE A 307 -19.92 12.55 5.91
CA PHE A 307 -18.80 13.13 6.64
C PHE A 307 -18.36 14.46 6.01
N LEU A 308 -18.23 14.50 4.66
CA LEU A 308 -17.88 15.70 3.92
C LEU A 308 -18.99 16.78 4.03
N ASP A 309 -20.24 16.40 3.75
CA ASP A 309 -21.38 17.34 3.82
C ASP A 309 -21.49 18.00 5.19
N LYS A 310 -21.32 17.24 6.27
CA LYS A 310 -21.30 17.79 7.63
C LYS A 310 -20.19 18.80 7.88
N GLY A 311 -19.06 18.67 7.19
CA GLY A 311 -17.96 19.65 7.26
C GLY A 311 -18.26 20.94 6.50
N LEU A 312 -19.19 20.92 5.54
CA LEU A 312 -19.62 22.09 4.77
C LEU A 312 -20.78 22.86 5.47
N GLU A 313 -21.54 22.21 6.35
CA GLU A 313 -22.66 22.80 7.06
C GLU A 313 -22.23 23.70 8.22
N ASN A 314 -20.99 23.59 8.71
CA ASN A 314 -20.43 24.34 9.84
C ASN A 314 -19.42 25.40 9.37
#